data_695e06bfce83b4e3234f2f5447130e6f
#
_entry.id   695e06bfce83b4e3234f2f5447130e6f
#
_cell.length_a   1.000
_cell.length_b   1.000
_cell.length_c   1.000
_cell.angle_alpha   90.00
_cell.angle_beta   90.00
_cell.angle_gamma   90.00
#
_symmetry.space_group_name_H-M   'P 1'
#
loop_
_entity.id
_entity.type
_entity.pdbx_description
1 polymer ?
#
loop_
_entity_poly.entity_id
_entity_poly.type
_entity_poly.pdbx_seq_one_letter_code
_entity_poly.pdbx_strand_id
1 'polypeptide(L)'
;MMAESNTKKTIITADSPAGQDDPVLAVPTSTMRLFTEVPGFTALSFATAAAFGAFSLMLPVIPLAVILTTGSETLAGATTMVFMAVTVATQLVTNRIIRRYGYRRIMLAAAFLLGVPTLWYLVSMDTASLLLVAAVRGMGFGSLCVAQFALVAHIAPPGTLGKASGIIGLFTGAAQMVGLPAGLWLSEHVGNSVVFIAGALVALMAAGLAILIRNPTPEPVVSHPEPPREIDRKQLRIREKLRGGTLWVLVAPAIAMTTVAMGYGALSSFLPATVKDLDPMQGASFAGLLLAVVGGVQMIARYVCGVWADRVGKPGSLMFLGQGLVIVSLVGMVGIISGGLPLAWLLVSATLFGCGFGLVSTEAMLEMFMRVPRGQIGQASTVWNAAFDTGTGSGAILLGLVAAWQGYTAIFLVSALVVIIGVTAEISDRR
;
A
#
# COMPACT_ATOMS: atom_id res chain seq x y z
N MET A 1 57.48 48.66 55.73
CA MET A 1 56.27 49.48 55.78
C MET A 1 55.64 49.42 54.42
N MET A 2 54.45 48.85 54.35
CA MET A 2 53.63 48.44 53.29
C MET A 2 53.46 49.40 52.12
N ALA A 3 53.41 48.83 50.90
CA ALA A 3 52.59 49.38 49.80
C ALA A 3 52.20 48.24 48.87
N GLU A 4 50.91 48.02 48.84
CA GLU A 4 50.18 47.03 48.00
C GLU A 4 50.28 47.42 46.53
N SER A 5 50.58 46.43 45.67
CA SER A 5 50.48 46.52 44.22
C SER A 5 49.15 45.96 43.77
N ASN A 6 48.25 46.83 43.25
CA ASN A 6 46.94 46.51 42.74
C ASN A 6 47.03 46.27 41.23
N THR A 7 47.12 45.05 40.79
CA THR A 7 47.16 44.65 39.39
C THR A 7 45.72 44.53 38.87
N LYS A 8 45.23 45.51 38.17
CA LYS A 8 43.94 45.49 37.40
C LYS A 8 44.07 44.47 36.25
N LYS A 9 43.31 43.39 36.33
CA LYS A 9 43.02 42.52 35.19
C LYS A 9 42.05 43.27 34.25
N THR A 10 42.57 43.62 33.07
CA THR A 10 41.75 44.07 31.94
C THR A 10 41.00 42.86 31.36
N ILE A 11 39.68 42.81 31.56
CA ILE A 11 38.82 41.85 30.90
C ILE A 11 38.57 42.42 29.49
N ILE A 12 39.10 41.76 28.49
CA ILE A 12 38.77 41.99 27.09
C ILE A 12 37.40 41.29 26.87
N THR A 13 36.35 42.06 26.80
CA THR A 13 35.03 41.60 26.32
C THR A 13 35.15 41.50 24.80
N ALA A 14 35.25 40.26 24.29
CA ALA A 14 35.06 40.01 22.89
C ALA A 14 33.57 40.19 22.57
N ASP A 15 33.27 41.24 21.83
CA ASP A 15 31.99 41.44 21.16
C ASP A 15 31.77 40.26 20.19
N SER A 16 30.89 39.36 20.55
CA SER A 16 30.36 38.34 19.66
C SER A 16 29.36 39.04 18.75
N PRO A 17 29.48 38.96 17.41
CA PRO A 17 28.48 39.52 16.54
C PRO A 17 27.15 38.74 16.79
N ALA A 18 26.07 39.51 17.03
CA ALA A 18 24.76 39.00 17.19
C ALA A 18 24.44 37.95 16.10
N GLY A 19 24.14 36.73 16.53
CA GLY A 19 23.72 35.66 15.65
C GLY A 19 22.51 36.12 14.86
N GLN A 20 22.65 36.07 13.55
CA GLN A 20 21.49 35.94 12.68
C GLN A 20 20.75 34.69 13.17
N ASP A 21 19.62 34.89 13.83
CA ASP A 21 18.59 33.89 14.00
C ASP A 21 18.12 33.54 12.59
N ASP A 22 18.77 32.55 11.96
CA ASP A 22 18.17 31.86 10.83
C ASP A 22 16.78 31.43 11.28
N PRO A 23 15.71 31.81 10.56
CA PRO A 23 14.39 31.38 10.92
C PRO A 23 14.37 29.84 10.82
N VAL A 24 14.49 29.19 11.96
CA VAL A 24 14.20 27.77 12.10
C VAL A 24 12.76 27.63 11.59
N LEU A 25 12.63 27.21 10.32
CA LEU A 25 11.35 26.96 9.67
C LEU A 25 10.55 26.10 10.63
N ALA A 26 9.55 26.71 11.27
CA ALA A 26 8.70 26.06 12.26
C ALA A 26 8.12 24.81 11.61
N VAL A 27 8.55 23.63 12.05
CA VAL A 27 8.02 22.35 11.59
C VAL A 27 6.50 22.40 11.78
N PRO A 28 5.69 22.23 10.72
CA PRO A 28 4.24 22.33 10.85
C PRO A 28 3.76 21.28 11.86
N THR A 29 3.36 21.73 13.03
CA THR A 29 2.92 20.87 14.14
C THR A 29 1.50 20.35 13.93
N SER A 30 0.70 21.01 13.09
CA SER A 30 -0.68 20.67 12.80
C SER A 30 -0.83 20.00 11.42
N THR A 31 -1.67 18.95 11.35
CA THR A 31 -2.05 18.29 10.07
C THR A 31 -2.69 19.30 9.09
N MET A 32 -3.48 20.26 9.62
CA MET A 32 -4.15 21.28 8.80
C MET A 32 -3.14 22.14 8.02
N ARG A 33 -1.98 22.44 8.60
CA ARG A 33 -0.93 23.24 7.92
C ARG A 33 -0.35 22.55 6.69
N LEU A 34 -0.29 21.22 6.65
CA LEU A 34 0.12 20.51 5.43
C LEU A 34 -0.82 20.77 4.25
N PHE A 35 -2.12 20.88 4.52
CA PHE A 35 -3.11 21.15 3.47
C PHE A 35 -3.12 22.62 3.03
N THR A 36 -2.81 23.55 3.93
CA THR A 36 -2.88 24.99 3.66
C THR A 36 -1.56 25.60 3.22
N GLU A 37 -0.44 25.12 3.77
CA GLU A 37 0.89 25.72 3.58
C GLU A 37 1.74 25.00 2.54
N VAL A 38 1.46 23.70 2.27
CA VAL A 38 2.23 22.92 1.26
C VAL A 38 1.53 22.96 -0.08
N PRO A 39 2.07 23.69 -1.08
CA PRO A 39 1.45 23.81 -2.39
C PRO A 39 1.31 22.45 -3.08
N GLY A 40 0.09 22.11 -3.48
CA GLY A 40 -0.21 20.87 -4.20
C GLY A 40 -0.45 19.64 -3.33
N PHE A 41 -0.23 19.69 -2.01
CA PHE A 41 -0.48 18.55 -1.12
C PHE A 41 -1.96 18.15 -1.08
N THR A 42 -2.85 19.14 -1.02
CA THR A 42 -4.31 18.93 -1.07
C THR A 42 -4.71 18.24 -2.40
N ALA A 43 -4.25 18.78 -3.53
CA ALA A 43 -4.54 18.23 -4.84
C ALA A 43 -4.00 16.79 -4.97
N LEU A 44 -2.80 16.52 -4.47
CA LEU A 44 -2.20 15.19 -4.43
C LEU A 44 -3.04 14.20 -3.60
N SER A 45 -3.46 14.60 -2.40
CA SER A 45 -4.25 13.75 -1.49
C SER A 45 -5.57 13.34 -2.13
N PHE A 46 -6.31 14.30 -2.70
CA PHE A 46 -7.58 14.00 -3.36
C PHE A 46 -7.42 13.28 -4.70
N ALA A 47 -6.38 13.60 -5.51
CA ALA A 47 -6.08 12.87 -6.73
C ALA A 47 -5.75 11.40 -6.44
N THR A 48 -4.97 11.15 -5.39
CA THR A 48 -4.64 9.80 -4.93
C THR A 48 -5.88 9.05 -4.44
N ALA A 49 -6.71 9.70 -3.60
CA ALA A 49 -7.96 9.11 -3.13
C ALA A 49 -8.89 8.73 -4.30
N ALA A 50 -9.07 9.62 -5.27
CA ALA A 50 -9.89 9.35 -6.44
C ALA A 50 -9.34 8.19 -7.28
N ALA A 51 -8.03 8.16 -7.52
CA ALA A 51 -7.41 7.07 -8.30
C ALA A 51 -7.50 5.71 -7.58
N PHE A 52 -7.25 5.68 -6.26
CA PHE A 52 -7.45 4.46 -5.45
C PHE A 52 -8.93 4.10 -5.32
N GLY A 53 -9.83 5.06 -5.31
CA GLY A 53 -11.28 4.84 -5.37
C GLY A 53 -11.70 4.16 -6.67
N ALA A 54 -11.20 4.65 -7.82
CA ALA A 54 -11.44 4.02 -9.12
C ALA A 54 -10.88 2.59 -9.19
N PHE A 55 -9.67 2.38 -8.65
CA PHE A 55 -9.08 1.04 -8.53
C PHE A 55 -9.94 0.11 -7.68
N SER A 56 -10.30 0.55 -6.47
CA SER A 56 -10.99 -0.26 -5.47
C SER A 56 -12.41 -0.62 -5.88
N LEU A 57 -13.10 0.31 -6.55
CA LEU A 57 -14.44 0.10 -7.08
C LEU A 57 -14.49 -1.07 -8.07
N MET A 58 -13.42 -1.27 -8.84
CA MET A 58 -13.34 -2.30 -9.88
C MET A 58 -12.61 -3.56 -9.43
N LEU A 59 -11.83 -3.51 -8.36
CA LEU A 59 -11.00 -4.64 -7.92
C LEU A 59 -11.78 -5.93 -7.70
N PRO A 60 -12.89 -5.97 -6.95
CA PRO A 60 -13.69 -7.17 -6.76
C PRO A 60 -14.70 -7.41 -7.90
N VAL A 61 -15.10 -6.36 -8.63
CA VAL A 61 -16.15 -6.45 -9.64
C VAL A 61 -15.67 -7.12 -10.93
N ILE A 62 -14.44 -6.82 -11.36
CA ILE A 62 -13.91 -7.40 -12.60
C ILE A 62 -13.79 -8.93 -12.51
N PRO A 63 -13.14 -9.52 -11.47
CA PRO A 63 -13.11 -10.97 -11.32
C PRO A 63 -14.51 -11.60 -11.24
N LEU A 64 -15.42 -10.98 -10.47
CA LEU A 64 -16.80 -11.46 -10.37
C LEU A 64 -17.51 -11.42 -11.73
N ALA A 65 -17.41 -10.32 -12.48
CA ALA A 65 -17.99 -10.19 -13.79
C ALA A 65 -17.44 -11.24 -14.78
N VAL A 66 -16.12 -11.52 -14.73
CA VAL A 66 -15.49 -12.57 -15.55
C VAL A 66 -16.07 -13.95 -15.20
N ILE A 67 -16.18 -14.29 -13.91
CA ILE A 67 -16.78 -15.57 -13.49
C ILE A 67 -18.23 -15.69 -13.98
N LEU A 68 -19.02 -14.65 -13.80
CA LEU A 68 -20.44 -14.66 -14.19
C LEU A 68 -20.64 -14.72 -15.71
N THR A 69 -19.71 -14.18 -16.51
CA THR A 69 -19.86 -14.16 -17.98
C THR A 69 -19.20 -15.34 -18.67
N THR A 70 -18.07 -15.84 -18.14
CA THR A 70 -17.26 -16.88 -18.80
C THR A 70 -17.27 -18.22 -18.06
N GLY A 71 -17.71 -18.26 -16.81
CA GLY A 71 -17.63 -19.44 -15.94
C GLY A 71 -16.20 -19.84 -15.54
N SER A 72 -15.19 -18.95 -15.74
CA SER A 72 -13.79 -19.30 -15.54
C SER A 72 -13.16 -18.52 -14.39
N GLU A 73 -12.95 -19.18 -13.25
CA GLU A 73 -12.23 -18.68 -12.10
C GLU A 73 -10.75 -18.42 -12.43
N THR A 74 -10.18 -19.27 -13.26
CA THR A 74 -8.78 -19.12 -13.73
C THR A 74 -8.61 -17.83 -14.53
N LEU A 75 -9.54 -17.51 -15.43
CA LEU A 75 -9.47 -16.27 -16.21
C LEU A 75 -9.69 -15.04 -15.31
N ALA A 76 -10.60 -15.14 -14.34
CA ALA A 76 -10.79 -14.09 -13.33
C ALA A 76 -9.51 -13.82 -12.55
N GLY A 77 -8.82 -14.86 -12.07
CA GLY A 77 -7.53 -14.74 -11.43
C GLY A 77 -6.44 -14.19 -12.34
N ALA A 78 -6.44 -14.62 -13.62
CA ALA A 78 -5.47 -14.14 -14.62
C ALA A 78 -5.61 -12.63 -14.91
N THR A 79 -6.81 -12.07 -14.90
CA THR A 79 -7.00 -10.62 -15.07
C THR A 79 -6.34 -9.83 -13.94
N THR A 80 -6.50 -10.27 -12.71
CA THR A 80 -5.86 -9.65 -11.54
C THR A 80 -4.34 -9.86 -11.58
N MET A 81 -3.87 -11.05 -11.94
CA MET A 81 -2.43 -11.34 -12.06
C MET A 81 -1.76 -10.46 -13.11
N VAL A 82 -2.32 -10.32 -14.31
CA VAL A 82 -1.77 -9.49 -15.38
C VAL A 82 -1.74 -8.03 -14.95
N PHE A 83 -2.82 -7.53 -14.33
CA PHE A 83 -2.86 -6.19 -13.77
C PHE A 83 -1.72 -5.95 -12.77
N MET A 84 -1.52 -6.83 -11.81
CA MET A 84 -0.50 -6.69 -10.77
C MET A 84 0.92 -6.91 -11.31
N ALA A 85 1.13 -7.86 -12.23
CA ALA A 85 2.43 -8.10 -12.85
C ALA A 85 2.91 -6.87 -13.64
N VAL A 86 2.01 -6.26 -14.43
CA VAL A 86 2.32 -5.04 -15.18
C VAL A 86 2.49 -3.85 -14.23
N THR A 87 1.74 -3.78 -13.12
CA THR A 87 1.93 -2.81 -12.06
C THR A 87 3.35 -2.85 -11.54
N VAL A 88 3.84 -4.03 -11.12
CA VAL A 88 5.21 -4.22 -10.62
C VAL A 88 6.25 -3.84 -11.68
N ALA A 89 6.09 -4.33 -12.91
CA ALA A 89 7.01 -4.02 -14.00
C ALA A 89 7.10 -2.50 -14.26
N THR A 90 5.96 -1.80 -14.21
CA THR A 90 5.90 -0.36 -14.43
C THR A 90 6.54 0.42 -13.27
N GLN A 91 6.36 -0.02 -12.02
CA GLN A 91 7.00 0.60 -10.84
C GLN A 91 8.53 0.68 -10.99
N LEU A 92 9.16 -0.34 -11.57
CA LEU A 92 10.62 -0.38 -11.76
C LEU A 92 11.15 0.73 -12.69
N VAL A 93 10.34 1.16 -13.65
CA VAL A 93 10.74 2.17 -14.66
C VAL A 93 10.19 3.57 -14.37
N THR A 94 9.16 3.68 -13.54
CA THR A 94 8.42 4.93 -13.30
C THR A 94 9.30 6.07 -12.81
N ASN A 95 10.26 5.82 -11.92
CA ASN A 95 11.18 6.86 -11.45
C ASN A 95 12.03 7.47 -12.57
N ARG A 96 12.41 6.68 -13.59
CA ARG A 96 13.13 7.19 -14.76
C ARG A 96 12.22 8.07 -15.61
N ILE A 97 10.95 7.68 -15.76
CA ILE A 97 9.94 8.40 -16.53
C ILE A 97 9.58 9.73 -15.84
N ILE A 98 9.42 9.73 -14.49
CA ILE A 98 9.16 10.94 -13.70
C ILE A 98 10.28 11.97 -13.87
N ARG A 99 11.55 11.54 -13.82
CA ARG A 99 12.69 12.46 -14.04
C ARG A 99 12.68 13.14 -15.39
N ARG A 100 12.12 12.48 -16.43
CA ARG A 100 12.06 13.03 -17.80
C ARG A 100 10.83 13.92 -18.04
N TYR A 101 9.66 13.54 -17.53
CA TYR A 101 8.38 14.17 -17.85
C TYR A 101 7.73 14.94 -16.70
N GLY A 102 8.24 14.78 -15.47
CA GLY A 102 7.71 15.39 -14.26
C GLY A 102 6.49 14.69 -13.67
N TYR A 103 6.21 14.98 -12.41
CA TYR A 103 5.14 14.31 -11.63
C TYR A 103 3.75 14.53 -12.20
N ARG A 104 3.41 15.79 -12.54
CA ARG A 104 2.08 16.17 -13.05
C ARG A 104 1.67 15.35 -14.27
N ARG A 105 2.53 15.26 -15.30
CA ARG A 105 2.24 14.54 -16.53
C ARG A 105 2.08 13.04 -16.28
N ILE A 106 2.91 12.48 -15.41
CA ILE A 106 2.86 11.06 -15.09
C ILE A 106 1.61 10.71 -14.30
N MET A 107 1.22 11.50 -13.29
CA MET A 107 -0.01 11.26 -12.53
C MET A 107 -1.26 11.40 -13.40
N LEU A 108 -1.28 12.37 -14.32
CA LEU A 108 -2.37 12.55 -15.27
C LEU A 108 -2.48 11.33 -16.21
N ALA A 109 -1.38 10.91 -16.82
CA ALA A 109 -1.35 9.74 -17.70
C ALA A 109 -1.71 8.45 -16.92
N ALA A 110 -1.20 8.31 -15.70
CA ALA A 110 -1.48 7.17 -14.83
C ALA A 110 -2.98 7.03 -14.50
N ALA A 111 -3.62 8.13 -14.12
CA ALA A 111 -5.06 8.14 -13.83
C ALA A 111 -5.88 7.84 -15.10
N PHE A 112 -5.50 8.40 -16.25
CA PHE A 112 -6.13 8.11 -17.54
C PHE A 112 -6.03 6.62 -17.89
N LEU A 113 -4.81 6.05 -17.85
CA LEU A 113 -4.57 4.62 -18.14
C LEU A 113 -5.26 3.69 -17.16
N LEU A 114 -5.46 4.12 -15.91
CA LEU A 114 -6.14 3.32 -14.89
C LEU A 114 -7.66 3.20 -15.17
N GLY A 115 -8.29 4.28 -15.65
CA GLY A 115 -9.75 4.37 -15.74
C GLY A 115 -10.30 4.18 -17.16
N VAL A 116 -9.84 4.95 -18.13
CA VAL A 116 -10.45 5.01 -19.47
C VAL A 116 -10.48 3.65 -20.18
N PRO A 117 -9.45 2.80 -20.11
CA PRO A 117 -9.48 1.50 -20.77
C PRO A 117 -10.59 0.57 -20.27
N THR A 118 -11.15 0.79 -19.07
CA THR A 118 -12.26 -0.02 -18.54
C THR A 118 -13.53 0.11 -19.37
N LEU A 119 -13.68 1.21 -20.09
CA LEU A 119 -14.84 1.41 -20.99
C LEU A 119 -14.86 0.38 -22.13
N TRP A 120 -13.72 -0.24 -22.45
CA TRP A 120 -13.68 -1.32 -23.42
C TRP A 120 -14.44 -2.56 -22.96
N TYR A 121 -14.59 -2.79 -21.66
CA TYR A 121 -15.39 -3.87 -21.12
C TYR A 121 -16.91 -3.73 -21.43
N LEU A 122 -17.36 -2.55 -21.85
CA LEU A 122 -18.73 -2.34 -22.35
C LEU A 122 -18.93 -2.92 -23.75
N VAL A 123 -17.84 -3.10 -24.51
CA VAL A 123 -17.86 -3.57 -25.90
C VAL A 123 -17.54 -5.05 -25.96
N SER A 124 -16.50 -5.49 -25.25
CA SER A 124 -16.07 -6.89 -25.24
C SER A 124 -15.47 -7.29 -23.89
N MET A 125 -15.82 -8.51 -23.46
CA MET A 125 -15.26 -9.21 -22.31
C MET A 125 -14.58 -10.54 -22.73
N ASP A 126 -14.13 -10.64 -24.00
CA ASP A 126 -13.30 -11.77 -24.44
C ASP A 126 -11.94 -11.78 -23.74
N THR A 127 -11.29 -12.95 -23.72
CA THR A 127 -10.03 -13.16 -23.01
C THR A 127 -8.94 -12.15 -23.39
N ALA A 128 -8.79 -11.84 -24.68
CA ALA A 128 -7.78 -10.88 -25.14
C ALA A 128 -8.05 -9.47 -24.64
N SER A 129 -9.31 -9.01 -24.73
CA SER A 129 -9.74 -7.70 -24.21
C SER A 129 -9.56 -7.59 -22.70
N LEU A 130 -9.93 -8.62 -21.94
CA LEU A 130 -9.78 -8.65 -20.48
C LEU A 130 -8.31 -8.50 -20.07
N LEU A 131 -7.42 -9.28 -20.67
CA LEU A 131 -5.99 -9.25 -20.33
C LEU A 131 -5.30 -7.97 -20.81
N LEU A 132 -5.63 -7.47 -22.01
CA LEU A 132 -5.07 -6.23 -22.55
C LEU A 132 -5.47 -5.02 -21.69
N VAL A 133 -6.76 -4.89 -21.38
CA VAL A 133 -7.24 -3.80 -20.53
C VAL A 133 -6.64 -3.90 -19.12
N ALA A 134 -6.54 -5.11 -18.55
CA ALA A 134 -5.87 -5.32 -17.27
C ALA A 134 -4.40 -4.86 -17.31
N ALA A 135 -3.66 -5.18 -18.39
CA ALA A 135 -2.27 -4.75 -18.56
C ALA A 135 -2.16 -3.21 -18.64
N VAL A 136 -2.98 -2.57 -19.46
CA VAL A 136 -2.96 -1.09 -19.63
C VAL A 136 -3.31 -0.39 -18.31
N ARG A 137 -4.30 -0.89 -17.59
CA ARG A 137 -4.67 -0.38 -16.26
C ARG A 137 -3.54 -0.57 -15.24
N GLY A 138 -2.86 -1.73 -15.30
CA GLY A 138 -1.69 -2.01 -14.45
C GLY A 138 -0.55 -1.00 -14.66
N MET A 139 -0.28 -0.57 -15.90
CA MET A 139 0.67 0.51 -16.16
C MET A 139 0.26 1.81 -15.46
N GLY A 140 -1.02 2.15 -15.52
CA GLY A 140 -1.55 3.33 -14.82
C GLY A 140 -1.36 3.24 -13.31
N PHE A 141 -1.79 2.15 -12.71
CA PHE A 141 -1.73 1.95 -11.26
C PHE A 141 -0.28 1.92 -10.75
N GLY A 142 0.62 1.20 -11.41
CA GLY A 142 2.03 1.14 -11.04
C GLY A 142 2.73 2.50 -11.09
N SER A 143 2.44 3.30 -12.13
CA SER A 143 2.94 4.66 -12.24
C SER A 143 2.41 5.56 -11.11
N LEU A 144 1.14 5.42 -10.76
CA LEU A 144 0.49 6.19 -9.69
C LEU A 144 1.11 5.90 -8.33
N CYS A 145 1.27 4.60 -7.98
CA CYS A 145 1.82 4.17 -6.70
C CYS A 145 3.21 4.75 -6.44
N VAL A 146 4.07 4.78 -7.47
CA VAL A 146 5.41 5.36 -7.33
C VAL A 146 5.35 6.89 -7.29
N ALA A 147 4.58 7.52 -8.20
CA ALA A 147 4.55 8.96 -8.35
C ALA A 147 4.02 9.68 -7.09
N GLN A 148 2.98 9.14 -6.44
CA GLN A 148 2.39 9.75 -5.25
C GLN A 148 3.40 9.82 -4.08
N PHE A 149 4.09 8.72 -3.75
CA PHE A 149 5.05 8.70 -2.65
C PHE A 149 6.32 9.49 -2.97
N ALA A 150 6.80 9.42 -4.21
CA ALA A 150 7.92 10.22 -4.65
C ALA A 150 7.61 11.73 -4.61
N LEU A 151 6.39 12.13 -4.98
CA LEU A 151 5.97 13.53 -4.89
C LEU A 151 5.83 13.98 -3.43
N VAL A 152 5.22 13.16 -2.56
CA VAL A 152 5.18 13.45 -1.11
C VAL A 152 6.56 13.71 -0.55
N ALA A 153 7.53 12.84 -0.89
CA ALA A 153 8.90 13.00 -0.42
C ALA A 153 9.57 14.30 -0.90
N HIS A 154 9.15 14.85 -2.04
CA HIS A 154 9.65 16.12 -2.58
C HIS A 154 9.00 17.35 -1.97
N ILE A 155 7.69 17.31 -1.68
CA ILE A 155 6.94 18.49 -1.23
C ILE A 155 6.80 18.56 0.29
N ALA A 156 7.01 17.45 1.02
CA ALA A 156 6.86 17.44 2.47
C ALA A 156 8.00 18.24 3.14
N PRO A 157 7.68 19.19 4.03
CA PRO A 157 8.67 19.93 4.79
C PRO A 157 9.58 18.99 5.61
N PRO A 158 10.85 19.38 5.89
CA PRO A 158 11.75 18.60 6.72
C PRO A 158 11.09 18.17 8.04
N GLY A 159 11.25 16.89 8.41
CA GLY A 159 10.66 16.33 9.64
C GLY A 159 9.17 15.97 9.58
N THR A 160 8.47 16.21 8.45
CA THR A 160 7.02 15.91 8.31
C THR A 160 6.71 14.78 7.33
N LEU A 161 7.72 14.16 6.73
CA LEU A 161 7.56 13.13 5.70
C LEU A 161 6.70 11.94 6.17
N GLY A 162 6.91 11.44 7.39
CA GLY A 162 6.13 10.35 7.96
C GLY A 162 4.65 10.72 8.10
N LYS A 163 4.38 11.94 8.60
CA LYS A 163 3.03 12.48 8.74
C LYS A 163 2.34 12.67 7.38
N ALA A 164 3.04 13.26 6.41
CA ALA A 164 2.52 13.48 5.07
C ALA A 164 2.22 12.16 4.36
N SER A 165 3.12 11.17 4.44
CA SER A 165 2.90 9.83 3.90
C SER A 165 1.74 9.10 4.60
N GLY A 166 1.61 9.27 5.93
CA GLY A 166 0.49 8.73 6.71
C GLY A 166 -0.86 9.30 6.27
N ILE A 167 -0.93 10.60 5.97
CA ILE A 167 -2.15 11.24 5.43
C ILE A 167 -2.52 10.65 4.06
N ILE A 168 -1.56 10.49 3.15
CA ILE A 168 -1.82 9.84 1.86
C ILE A 168 -2.31 8.40 2.07
N GLY A 169 -1.70 7.65 3.01
CA GLY A 169 -2.16 6.32 3.39
C GLY A 169 -3.60 6.31 3.92
N LEU A 170 -3.99 7.33 4.69
CA LEU A 170 -5.37 7.49 5.18
C LEU A 170 -6.35 7.74 4.01
N PHE A 171 -6.00 8.62 3.08
CA PHE A 171 -6.84 8.91 1.90
C PHE A 171 -7.00 7.69 1.00
N THR A 172 -5.93 6.89 0.80
CA THR A 172 -6.01 5.64 0.04
C THR A 172 -6.86 4.59 0.76
N GLY A 173 -6.68 4.43 2.08
CA GLY A 173 -7.46 3.48 2.89
C GLY A 173 -8.94 3.84 2.94
N ALA A 174 -9.29 5.12 3.11
CA ALA A 174 -10.66 5.58 3.07
C ALA A 174 -11.32 5.33 1.70
N ALA A 175 -10.57 5.59 0.62
CA ALA A 175 -11.03 5.33 -0.73
C ALA A 175 -11.29 3.84 -0.99
N GLN A 176 -10.47 2.95 -0.44
CA GLN A 176 -10.67 1.50 -0.52
C GLN A 176 -11.87 1.04 0.32
N MET A 177 -12.01 1.56 1.53
CA MET A 177 -13.12 1.23 2.43
C MET A 177 -14.49 1.55 1.80
N VAL A 178 -14.57 2.63 1.02
CA VAL A 178 -15.80 3.02 0.30
C VAL A 178 -15.90 2.34 -1.07
N GLY A 179 -14.80 2.31 -1.83
CA GLY A 179 -14.78 1.83 -3.22
C GLY A 179 -15.12 0.36 -3.37
N LEU A 180 -14.59 -0.51 -2.49
CA LEU A 180 -14.83 -1.96 -2.57
C LEU A 180 -16.32 -2.31 -2.42
N PRO A 181 -17.05 -1.89 -1.37
CA PRO A 181 -18.47 -2.19 -1.24
C PRO A 181 -19.32 -1.45 -2.27
N ALA A 182 -18.99 -0.20 -2.60
CA ALA A 182 -19.73 0.57 -3.58
C ALA A 182 -19.69 -0.08 -4.96
N GLY A 183 -18.53 -0.63 -5.37
CA GLY A 183 -18.40 -1.35 -6.62
C GLY A 183 -19.31 -2.58 -6.70
N LEU A 184 -19.28 -3.41 -5.68
CA LEU A 184 -20.11 -4.62 -5.63
C LEU A 184 -21.61 -4.30 -5.52
N TRP A 185 -21.98 -3.30 -4.70
CA TRP A 185 -23.36 -2.86 -4.58
C TRP A 185 -23.91 -2.33 -5.91
N LEU A 186 -23.15 -1.47 -6.61
CA LEU A 186 -23.52 -0.97 -7.93
C LEU A 186 -23.62 -2.11 -8.95
N SER A 187 -22.69 -3.07 -8.94
CA SER A 187 -22.68 -4.22 -9.82
C SER A 187 -23.93 -5.08 -9.64
N GLU A 188 -24.36 -5.27 -8.39
CA GLU A 188 -25.51 -6.12 -8.06
C GLU A 188 -26.85 -5.45 -8.38
N HIS A 189 -27.00 -4.14 -8.09
CA HIS A 189 -28.28 -3.44 -8.21
C HIS A 189 -28.50 -2.71 -9.55
N VAL A 190 -27.39 -2.27 -10.18
CA VAL A 190 -27.48 -1.44 -11.41
C VAL A 190 -26.76 -2.11 -12.60
N GLY A 191 -25.82 -2.99 -12.32
CA GLY A 191 -25.07 -3.76 -13.32
C GLY A 191 -23.61 -3.33 -13.50
N ASN A 192 -22.82 -4.25 -14.06
CA ASN A 192 -21.37 -4.09 -14.24
C ASN A 192 -21.00 -2.88 -15.12
N SER A 193 -21.81 -2.57 -16.13
CA SER A 193 -21.58 -1.44 -17.04
C SER A 193 -21.49 -0.11 -16.30
N VAL A 194 -22.33 0.09 -15.29
CA VAL A 194 -22.32 1.32 -14.49
C VAL A 194 -21.05 1.40 -13.65
N VAL A 195 -20.55 0.28 -13.14
CA VAL A 195 -19.28 0.24 -12.39
C VAL A 195 -18.09 0.62 -13.27
N PHE A 196 -18.04 0.14 -14.51
CA PHE A 196 -16.96 0.47 -15.45
C PHE A 196 -16.99 1.96 -15.82
N ILE A 197 -18.17 2.52 -16.07
CA ILE A 197 -18.33 3.96 -16.34
C ILE A 197 -17.96 4.79 -15.09
N ALA A 198 -18.49 4.44 -13.92
CA ALA A 198 -18.18 5.15 -12.68
C ALA A 198 -16.69 5.12 -12.35
N GLY A 199 -16.04 3.96 -12.50
CA GLY A 199 -14.61 3.83 -12.33
C GLY A 199 -13.79 4.69 -13.29
N ALA A 200 -14.20 4.75 -14.57
CA ALA A 200 -13.57 5.64 -15.55
C ALA A 200 -13.76 7.12 -15.18
N LEU A 201 -14.94 7.54 -14.76
CA LEU A 201 -15.24 8.92 -14.35
C LEU A 201 -14.44 9.32 -13.09
N VAL A 202 -14.36 8.45 -12.08
CA VAL A 202 -13.59 8.71 -10.87
C VAL A 202 -12.09 8.81 -11.19
N ALA A 203 -11.58 7.98 -12.10
CA ALA A 203 -10.19 8.07 -12.56
C ALA A 203 -9.94 9.35 -13.38
N LEU A 204 -10.88 9.79 -14.22
CA LEU A 204 -10.79 11.08 -14.92
C LEU A 204 -10.86 12.26 -13.94
N MET A 205 -11.62 12.16 -12.87
CA MET A 205 -11.58 13.16 -11.77
C MET A 205 -10.19 13.19 -11.13
N ALA A 206 -9.56 12.04 -10.88
CA ALA A 206 -8.18 11.98 -10.39
C ALA A 206 -7.19 12.65 -11.37
N ALA A 207 -7.36 12.43 -12.68
CA ALA A 207 -6.57 13.10 -13.72
C ALA A 207 -6.80 14.63 -13.69
N GLY A 208 -8.03 15.09 -13.57
CA GLY A 208 -8.38 16.52 -13.42
C GLY A 208 -7.69 17.15 -12.21
N LEU A 209 -7.74 16.49 -11.04
CA LEU A 209 -7.05 16.93 -9.83
C LEU A 209 -5.53 16.94 -9.99
N ALA A 210 -4.96 15.98 -10.74
CA ALA A 210 -3.53 15.96 -11.03
C ALA A 210 -3.06 17.17 -11.85
N ILE A 211 -3.93 17.85 -12.59
CA ILE A 211 -3.63 19.11 -13.29
C ILE A 211 -3.25 20.23 -12.30
N LEU A 212 -3.82 20.22 -11.11
CA LEU A 212 -3.55 21.21 -10.06
C LEU A 212 -2.21 20.96 -9.36
N ILE A 213 -1.59 19.81 -9.56
CA ILE A 213 -0.28 19.48 -9.00
C ILE A 213 0.79 20.30 -9.71
N ARG A 214 1.56 21.08 -8.96
CA ARG A 214 2.73 21.78 -9.47
C ARG A 214 3.93 20.82 -9.47
N ASN A 215 4.67 20.78 -10.58
CA ASN A 215 5.95 20.06 -10.56
C ASN A 215 6.89 20.81 -9.61
N PRO A 216 7.50 20.12 -8.63
CA PRO A 216 8.52 20.75 -7.82
C PRO A 216 9.67 21.21 -8.73
N THR A 217 10.17 22.41 -8.47
CA THR A 217 11.42 22.87 -9.10
C THR A 217 12.54 21.94 -8.68
N PRO A 218 13.44 21.55 -9.60
CA PRO A 218 14.59 20.74 -9.22
C PRO A 218 15.47 21.55 -8.26
N GLU A 219 15.31 21.37 -6.97
CA GLU A 219 16.33 21.84 -6.04
C GLU A 219 17.55 20.92 -6.16
N PRO A 220 18.77 21.50 -6.19
CA PRO A 220 19.96 20.69 -6.07
C PRO A 220 19.86 19.88 -4.78
N VAL A 221 20.06 18.57 -4.86
CA VAL A 221 20.11 17.70 -3.68
C VAL A 221 21.32 18.16 -2.86
N VAL A 222 21.08 19.04 -1.92
CA VAL A 222 22.08 19.40 -0.92
C VAL A 222 22.16 18.21 0.03
N SER A 223 23.06 17.31 -0.26
CA SER A 223 23.46 16.25 0.67
C SER A 223 24.11 16.90 1.88
N HIS A 224 23.32 17.19 2.92
CA HIS A 224 23.91 17.50 4.22
C HIS A 224 24.59 16.24 4.74
N PRO A 225 25.91 16.23 4.97
CA PRO A 225 26.57 15.12 5.63
C PRO A 225 26.01 15.04 7.05
N GLU A 226 25.27 13.99 7.38
CA GLU A 226 24.91 13.73 8.77
C GLU A 226 26.16 13.47 9.60
N PRO A 227 26.24 14.02 10.84
CA PRO A 227 27.33 13.70 11.73
C PRO A 227 27.39 12.18 11.99
N PRO A 228 28.60 11.61 12.14
CA PRO A 228 28.76 10.19 12.38
C PRO A 228 28.06 9.80 13.68
N ARG A 229 26.96 9.06 13.60
CA ARG A 229 26.34 8.43 14.77
C ARG A 229 27.19 7.22 15.16
N GLU A 230 27.36 7.04 16.46
CA GLU A 230 27.98 5.86 17.06
C GLU A 230 27.39 4.59 16.46
N ILE A 231 28.22 3.80 15.80
CA ILE A 231 27.78 2.62 15.03
C ILE A 231 27.49 1.50 16.02
N ASP A 232 26.21 1.25 16.30
CA ASP A 232 25.74 0.11 17.09
C ASP A 232 26.23 -1.21 16.44
N ARG A 233 26.67 -2.18 17.26
CA ARG A 233 27.11 -3.52 16.81
C ARG A 233 26.10 -4.22 15.92
N LYS A 234 24.80 -3.90 16.08
CA LYS A 234 23.71 -4.40 15.23
C LYS A 234 23.79 -3.85 13.80
N GLN A 235 24.20 -2.58 13.65
CA GLN A 235 24.44 -1.97 12.33
C GLN A 235 25.68 -2.55 11.63
N LEU A 236 26.68 -3.01 12.37
CA LEU A 236 27.84 -3.70 11.81
C LEU A 236 27.45 -5.07 11.21
N ARG A 237 26.60 -5.85 11.89
CA ARG A 237 26.08 -7.12 11.36
C ARG A 237 25.22 -6.91 10.12
N ILE A 238 24.42 -5.84 10.08
CA ILE A 238 23.64 -5.47 8.89
C ILE A 238 24.57 -5.08 7.74
N ARG A 239 25.64 -4.32 7.99
CA ARG A 239 26.66 -4.00 6.98
C ARG A 239 27.41 -5.24 6.45
N GLU A 240 27.68 -6.24 7.28
CA GLU A 240 28.26 -7.51 6.84
C GLU A 240 27.28 -8.33 5.97
N LYS A 241 25.99 -8.41 6.34
CA LYS A 241 24.95 -8.99 5.50
C LYS A 241 24.76 -8.22 4.18
N LEU A 242 24.92 -6.89 4.18
CA LEU A 242 24.86 -6.05 2.97
C LEU A 242 26.01 -6.30 1.98
N ARG A 243 27.10 -6.95 2.38
CA ARG A 243 28.16 -7.45 1.47
C ARG A 243 27.62 -8.53 0.50
N GLY A 244 26.57 -9.24 0.88
CA GLY A 244 25.83 -10.17 0.01
C GLY A 244 24.78 -9.53 -0.90
N GLY A 245 24.58 -8.21 -0.81
CA GLY A 245 23.56 -7.45 -1.55
C GLY A 245 22.37 -7.04 -0.67
N THR A 246 21.93 -5.78 -0.82
CA THR A 246 20.81 -5.17 -0.06
C THR A 246 19.53 -5.99 -0.11
N LEU A 247 19.29 -6.71 -1.21
CA LEU A 247 18.07 -7.49 -1.42
C LEU A 247 17.92 -8.65 -0.43
N TRP A 248 19.00 -9.33 -0.04
CA TRP A 248 18.93 -10.49 0.86
C TRP A 248 18.41 -10.14 2.26
N VAL A 249 18.69 -8.93 2.73
CA VAL A 249 18.23 -8.46 4.05
C VAL A 249 16.72 -8.20 4.07
N LEU A 250 16.13 -7.98 2.90
CA LEU A 250 14.71 -7.66 2.73
C LEU A 250 13.84 -8.89 2.42
N VAL A 251 14.45 -10.06 2.19
CA VAL A 251 13.74 -11.27 1.71
C VAL A 251 12.70 -11.76 2.70
N ALA A 252 13.04 -11.88 3.99
CA ALA A 252 12.11 -12.43 4.97
C ALA A 252 10.84 -11.57 5.14
N PRO A 253 10.93 -10.25 5.41
CA PRO A 253 9.74 -9.40 5.47
C PRO A 253 9.02 -9.29 4.11
N ALA A 254 9.73 -9.45 2.98
CA ALA A 254 9.09 -9.51 1.66
C ALA A 254 8.25 -10.78 1.51
N ILE A 255 8.76 -11.95 1.91
CA ILE A 255 8.00 -13.22 1.89
C ILE A 255 6.80 -13.11 2.84
N ALA A 256 6.98 -12.60 4.06
CA ALA A 256 5.88 -12.40 4.99
C ALA A 256 4.77 -11.52 4.38
N MET A 257 5.14 -10.41 3.73
CA MET A 257 4.19 -9.54 3.05
C MET A 257 3.53 -10.21 1.85
N THR A 258 4.31 -10.89 1.00
CA THR A 258 3.81 -11.57 -0.20
C THR A 258 2.79 -12.65 0.15
N THR A 259 3.06 -13.48 1.16
CA THR A 259 2.17 -14.58 1.55
C THR A 259 0.83 -14.09 2.08
N VAL A 260 0.82 -13.02 2.88
CA VAL A 260 -0.41 -12.40 3.38
C VAL A 260 -1.14 -11.65 2.26
N ALA A 261 -0.40 -11.00 1.35
CA ALA A 261 -0.97 -10.35 0.17
C ALA A 261 -1.60 -11.35 -0.82
N MET A 262 -1.08 -12.59 -0.92
CA MET A 262 -1.73 -13.68 -1.67
C MET A 262 -3.12 -13.96 -1.12
N GLY A 263 -3.26 -14.04 0.21
CA GLY A 263 -4.57 -14.19 0.86
C GLY A 263 -5.50 -13.03 0.56
N TYR A 264 -4.99 -11.79 0.54
CA TYR A 264 -5.77 -10.61 0.16
C TYR A 264 -6.22 -10.64 -1.31
N GLY A 265 -5.34 -11.04 -2.23
CA GLY A 265 -5.66 -11.19 -3.65
C GLY A 265 -6.76 -12.22 -3.90
N ALA A 266 -6.69 -13.37 -3.18
CA ALA A 266 -7.75 -14.38 -3.21
C ALA A 266 -9.06 -13.85 -2.63
N LEU A 267 -8.99 -13.21 -1.46
CA LEU A 267 -10.17 -12.67 -0.78
C LEU A 267 -10.87 -11.63 -1.66
N SER A 268 -10.15 -10.66 -2.18
CA SER A 268 -10.72 -9.60 -3.01
C SER A 268 -11.29 -10.11 -4.34
N SER A 269 -10.72 -11.19 -4.91
CA SER A 269 -11.16 -11.74 -6.20
C SER A 269 -12.29 -12.76 -6.09
N PHE A 270 -12.31 -13.58 -5.03
CA PHE A 270 -13.20 -14.73 -4.96
C PHE A 270 -14.22 -14.69 -3.83
N LEU A 271 -14.01 -13.89 -2.77
CA LEU A 271 -15.02 -13.77 -1.70
C LEU A 271 -16.39 -13.33 -2.24
N PRO A 272 -16.50 -12.38 -3.20
CA PRO A 272 -17.78 -12.02 -3.77
C PRO A 272 -18.49 -13.18 -4.48
N ALA A 273 -17.74 -13.99 -5.24
CA ALA A 273 -18.28 -15.18 -5.91
C ALA A 273 -18.69 -16.24 -4.89
N THR A 274 -17.83 -16.50 -3.88
CA THR A 274 -18.09 -17.47 -2.81
C THR A 274 -19.39 -17.15 -2.05
N VAL A 275 -19.54 -15.89 -1.62
CA VAL A 275 -20.71 -15.48 -0.83
C VAL A 275 -21.97 -15.40 -1.71
N LYS A 276 -21.83 -15.03 -2.98
CA LYS A 276 -22.95 -15.03 -3.94
C LYS A 276 -23.46 -16.45 -4.25
N ASP A 277 -22.58 -17.45 -4.26
CA ASP A 277 -22.94 -18.86 -4.42
C ASP A 277 -23.75 -19.36 -3.22
N LEU A 278 -23.48 -18.86 -2.02
CA LEU A 278 -24.19 -19.19 -0.78
C LEU A 278 -25.49 -18.38 -0.60
N ASP A 279 -25.52 -17.14 -1.04
CA ASP A 279 -26.70 -16.25 -1.04
C ASP A 279 -26.80 -15.52 -2.39
N PRO A 280 -27.55 -16.07 -3.35
CA PRO A 280 -27.70 -15.48 -4.69
C PRO A 280 -28.32 -14.08 -4.71
N MET A 281 -29.10 -13.72 -3.68
CA MET A 281 -29.88 -12.48 -3.67
C MET A 281 -29.08 -11.28 -3.18
N GLN A 282 -28.29 -11.44 -2.10
CA GLN A 282 -27.59 -10.35 -1.45
C GLN A 282 -26.10 -10.63 -1.25
N GLY A 283 -25.59 -11.77 -1.70
CA GLY A 283 -24.25 -12.23 -1.41
C GLY A 283 -23.15 -11.31 -1.91
N ALA A 284 -23.31 -10.68 -3.08
CA ALA A 284 -22.29 -9.77 -3.58
C ALA A 284 -22.21 -8.49 -2.74
N SER A 285 -23.33 -7.90 -2.35
CA SER A 285 -23.37 -6.73 -1.47
C SER A 285 -22.83 -7.05 -0.07
N PHE A 286 -23.17 -8.22 0.47
CA PHE A 286 -22.63 -8.68 1.75
C PHE A 286 -21.11 -8.91 1.68
N ALA A 287 -20.60 -9.49 0.61
CA ALA A 287 -19.16 -9.60 0.36
C ALA A 287 -18.49 -8.21 0.29
N GLY A 288 -19.17 -7.23 -0.31
CA GLY A 288 -18.74 -5.83 -0.31
C GLY A 288 -18.58 -5.27 1.10
N LEU A 289 -19.54 -5.54 1.99
CA LEU A 289 -19.45 -5.17 3.40
C LEU A 289 -18.26 -5.86 4.10
N LEU A 290 -18.04 -7.15 3.84
CA LEU A 290 -16.90 -7.88 4.39
C LEU A 290 -15.57 -7.24 3.95
N LEU A 291 -15.42 -6.90 2.68
CA LEU A 291 -14.23 -6.23 2.15
C LEU A 291 -14.07 -4.81 2.71
N ALA A 292 -15.16 -4.09 2.95
CA ALA A 292 -15.13 -2.79 3.63
C ALA A 292 -14.62 -2.93 5.08
N VAL A 293 -15.09 -3.96 5.80
CA VAL A 293 -14.61 -4.26 7.16
C VAL A 293 -13.12 -4.59 7.13
N VAL A 294 -12.67 -5.43 6.19
CA VAL A 294 -11.22 -5.72 6.01
C VAL A 294 -10.44 -4.43 5.81
N GLY A 295 -10.87 -3.55 4.90
CA GLY A 295 -10.18 -2.29 4.59
C GLY A 295 -10.17 -1.31 5.76
N GLY A 296 -11.31 -1.14 6.44
CA GLY A 296 -11.43 -0.24 7.59
C GLY A 296 -10.60 -0.70 8.79
N VAL A 297 -10.68 -1.98 9.13
CA VAL A 297 -9.90 -2.57 10.23
C VAL A 297 -8.40 -2.55 9.91
N GLN A 298 -8.01 -2.86 8.67
CA GLN A 298 -6.64 -2.77 8.21
C GLN A 298 -6.07 -1.36 8.40
N MET A 299 -6.83 -0.32 8.05
CA MET A 299 -6.41 1.07 8.21
C MET A 299 -6.16 1.41 9.69
N ILE A 300 -7.06 1.01 10.58
CA ILE A 300 -6.91 1.21 12.03
C ILE A 300 -5.71 0.42 12.56
N ALA A 301 -5.57 -0.85 12.15
CA ALA A 301 -4.48 -1.72 12.59
C ALA A 301 -3.11 -1.18 12.14
N ARG A 302 -2.99 -0.62 10.93
CA ARG A 302 -1.77 0.05 10.45
C ARG A 302 -1.40 1.24 11.33
N TYR A 303 -2.36 2.08 11.69
CA TYR A 303 -2.13 3.23 12.55
C TYR A 303 -1.67 2.79 13.96
N VAL A 304 -2.40 1.85 14.56
CA VAL A 304 -2.06 1.31 15.89
C VAL A 304 -0.69 0.66 15.90
N CYS A 305 -0.37 -0.12 14.87
CA CYS A 305 0.93 -0.76 14.69
C CYS A 305 2.06 0.28 14.58
N GLY A 306 1.86 1.34 13.79
CA GLY A 306 2.84 2.43 13.68
C GLY A 306 3.12 3.10 15.03
N VAL A 307 2.06 3.46 15.77
CA VAL A 307 2.19 4.05 17.11
C VAL A 307 2.86 3.09 18.09
N TRP A 308 2.55 1.80 18.00
CA TRP A 308 3.19 0.78 18.84
C TRP A 308 4.68 0.64 18.52
N ALA A 309 5.05 0.56 17.25
CA ALA A 309 6.43 0.45 16.82
C ALA A 309 7.27 1.66 17.26
N ASP A 310 6.71 2.87 17.21
CA ASP A 310 7.36 4.10 17.69
C ASP A 310 7.59 4.06 19.21
N ARG A 311 6.64 3.52 19.99
CA ARG A 311 6.76 3.41 21.45
C ARG A 311 7.72 2.33 21.90
N VAL A 312 7.68 1.17 21.28
CA VAL A 312 8.47 -0.01 21.66
C VAL A 312 9.87 0.03 21.06
N GLY A 313 10.06 0.76 19.94
CA GLY A 313 11.33 0.86 19.23
C GLY A 313 11.84 -0.46 18.64
N LYS A 314 10.95 -1.45 18.46
CA LYS A 314 11.28 -2.79 17.95
C LYS A 314 10.32 -3.17 16.82
N PRO A 315 10.57 -2.72 15.56
CA PRO A 315 9.84 -3.22 14.40
C PRO A 315 9.93 -4.74 14.27
N GLY A 316 8.89 -5.36 13.75
CA GLY A 316 8.76 -6.82 13.66
C GLY A 316 8.14 -7.49 14.88
N SER A 317 7.85 -6.73 15.96
CA SER A 317 7.32 -7.29 17.21
C SER A 317 5.92 -7.88 17.08
N LEU A 318 5.08 -7.29 16.23
CA LEU A 318 3.71 -7.73 15.97
C LEU A 318 3.56 -8.59 14.70
N MET A 319 4.65 -8.91 13.99
CA MET A 319 4.64 -9.68 12.74
C MET A 319 3.94 -11.04 12.91
N PHE A 320 4.36 -11.84 13.91
CA PHE A 320 3.77 -13.16 14.17
C PHE A 320 2.31 -13.09 14.62
N LEU A 321 1.96 -12.07 15.42
CA LEU A 321 0.57 -11.84 15.79
C LEU A 321 -0.28 -11.57 14.55
N GLY A 322 0.20 -10.71 13.65
CA GLY A 322 -0.49 -10.39 12.41
C GLY A 322 -0.70 -11.60 11.51
N GLN A 323 0.35 -12.39 11.28
CA GLN A 323 0.28 -13.64 10.50
C GLN A 323 -0.66 -14.66 11.16
N GLY A 324 -0.61 -14.82 12.48
CA GLY A 324 -1.51 -15.69 13.24
C GLY A 324 -2.99 -15.29 13.08
N LEU A 325 -3.31 -13.99 13.18
CA LEU A 325 -4.66 -13.48 12.96
C LEU A 325 -5.16 -13.78 11.54
N VAL A 326 -4.31 -13.64 10.52
CA VAL A 326 -4.66 -13.97 9.13
C VAL A 326 -4.96 -15.47 9.00
N ILE A 327 -4.12 -16.34 9.57
CA ILE A 327 -4.34 -17.79 9.53
C ILE A 327 -5.67 -18.16 10.22
N VAL A 328 -5.91 -17.66 11.42
CA VAL A 328 -7.16 -17.91 12.18
C VAL A 328 -8.37 -17.43 11.40
N SER A 329 -8.28 -16.27 10.76
CA SER A 329 -9.34 -15.73 9.90
C SER A 329 -9.66 -16.66 8.73
N LEU A 330 -8.65 -17.08 7.97
CA LEU A 330 -8.83 -17.91 6.79
C LEU A 330 -9.38 -19.30 7.15
N VAL A 331 -8.88 -19.91 8.21
CA VAL A 331 -9.39 -21.19 8.74
C VAL A 331 -10.82 -21.01 9.26
N GLY A 332 -11.12 -19.89 9.92
CA GLY A 332 -12.47 -19.53 10.35
C GLY A 332 -13.45 -19.43 9.18
N MET A 333 -13.03 -18.79 8.06
CA MET A 333 -13.85 -18.73 6.84
C MET A 333 -14.16 -20.15 6.30
N VAL A 334 -13.17 -21.03 6.26
CA VAL A 334 -13.37 -22.45 5.89
C VAL A 334 -14.43 -23.10 6.79
N GLY A 335 -14.29 -22.96 8.11
CA GLY A 335 -15.22 -23.56 9.08
C GLY A 335 -16.66 -23.02 8.96
N ILE A 336 -16.81 -21.72 8.65
CA ILE A 336 -18.12 -21.08 8.51
C ILE A 336 -18.79 -21.58 7.22
N ILE A 337 -18.06 -21.58 6.10
CA ILE A 337 -18.61 -21.94 4.78
C ILE A 337 -18.93 -23.44 4.73
N SER A 338 -18.01 -24.32 5.14
CA SER A 338 -18.21 -25.77 5.09
C SER A 338 -19.10 -26.30 6.22
N GLY A 339 -19.15 -25.62 7.35
CA GLY A 339 -20.00 -25.98 8.49
C GLY A 339 -21.42 -25.49 8.39
N GLY A 340 -21.82 -24.73 7.35
CA GLY A 340 -23.17 -24.19 7.19
C GLY A 340 -23.56 -23.19 8.29
N LEU A 341 -22.58 -22.51 8.89
CA LEU A 341 -22.83 -21.51 9.93
C LEU A 341 -23.43 -20.23 9.32
N PRO A 342 -24.13 -19.40 10.13
CA PRO A 342 -24.65 -18.13 9.65
C PRO A 342 -23.55 -17.26 9.03
N LEU A 343 -23.79 -16.74 7.82
CA LEU A 343 -22.82 -15.92 7.07
C LEU A 343 -22.34 -14.68 7.85
N ALA A 344 -23.14 -14.21 8.82
CA ALA A 344 -22.76 -13.09 9.69
C ALA A 344 -21.41 -13.33 10.45
N TRP A 345 -21.05 -14.59 10.73
CA TRP A 345 -19.76 -14.91 11.34
C TRP A 345 -18.55 -14.58 10.45
N LEU A 346 -18.76 -14.46 9.12
CA LEU A 346 -17.72 -13.98 8.22
C LEU A 346 -17.25 -12.56 8.57
N LEU A 347 -18.08 -11.73 9.24
CA LEU A 347 -17.66 -10.42 9.74
C LEU A 347 -16.53 -10.52 10.77
N VAL A 348 -16.57 -11.53 11.63
CA VAL A 348 -15.49 -11.79 12.59
C VAL A 348 -14.22 -12.18 11.86
N SER A 349 -14.32 -13.10 10.90
CA SER A 349 -13.16 -13.49 10.07
C SER A 349 -12.62 -12.31 9.27
N ALA A 350 -13.46 -11.49 8.65
CA ALA A 350 -13.05 -10.27 7.93
C ALA A 350 -12.32 -9.28 8.85
N THR A 351 -12.80 -9.12 10.08
CA THR A 351 -12.15 -8.27 11.09
C THR A 351 -10.76 -8.80 11.46
N LEU A 352 -10.64 -10.11 11.71
CA LEU A 352 -9.34 -10.73 12.02
C LEU A 352 -8.37 -10.63 10.84
N PHE A 353 -8.86 -10.84 9.60
CA PHE A 353 -8.04 -10.69 8.40
C PHE A 353 -7.53 -9.25 8.25
N GLY A 354 -8.43 -8.28 8.34
CA GLY A 354 -8.07 -6.86 8.22
C GLY A 354 -7.05 -6.43 9.27
N CYS A 355 -7.24 -6.86 10.52
CA CYS A 355 -6.31 -6.59 11.62
C CYS A 355 -4.94 -7.21 11.32
N GLY A 356 -4.89 -8.51 11.05
CA GLY A 356 -3.64 -9.22 10.76
C GLY A 356 -2.90 -8.67 9.54
N PHE A 357 -3.63 -8.41 8.45
CA PHE A 357 -3.07 -7.81 7.24
C PHE A 357 -2.51 -6.40 7.49
N GLY A 358 -3.20 -5.58 8.28
CA GLY A 358 -2.74 -4.25 8.69
C GLY A 358 -1.45 -4.31 9.50
N LEU A 359 -1.36 -5.22 10.46
CA LEU A 359 -0.15 -5.44 11.26
C LEU A 359 1.02 -5.89 10.38
N VAL A 360 0.87 -6.96 9.60
CA VAL A 360 1.94 -7.51 8.76
C VAL A 360 2.44 -6.49 7.75
N SER A 361 1.53 -5.77 7.09
CA SER A 361 1.92 -4.79 6.08
C SER A 361 2.74 -3.63 6.64
N THR A 362 2.41 -3.17 7.86
CA THR A 362 3.14 -2.09 8.53
C THR A 362 4.46 -2.58 9.10
N GLU A 363 4.46 -3.72 9.81
CA GLU A 363 5.67 -4.31 10.37
C GLU A 363 6.70 -4.65 9.29
N ALA A 364 6.26 -5.28 8.18
CA ALA A 364 7.15 -5.60 7.06
C ALA A 364 7.79 -4.34 6.46
N MET A 365 7.02 -3.26 6.30
CA MET A 365 7.53 -1.98 5.80
C MET A 365 8.55 -1.37 6.77
N LEU A 366 8.22 -1.27 8.05
CA LEU A 366 9.10 -0.69 9.06
C LEU A 366 10.38 -1.52 9.22
N GLU A 367 10.25 -2.84 9.22
CA GLU A 367 11.39 -3.75 9.32
C GLU A 367 12.33 -3.61 8.11
N MET A 368 11.78 -3.54 6.90
CA MET A 368 12.55 -3.26 5.69
C MET A 368 13.30 -1.92 5.77
N PHE A 369 12.64 -0.86 6.25
CA PHE A 369 13.26 0.47 6.37
C PHE A 369 14.37 0.50 7.42
N MET A 370 14.22 -0.24 8.51
CA MET A 370 15.25 -0.34 9.56
C MET A 370 16.46 -1.18 9.14
N ARG A 371 16.29 -2.08 8.18
CA ARG A 371 17.35 -2.97 7.69
C ARG A 371 18.26 -2.33 6.65
N VAL A 372 17.89 -1.17 6.09
CA VAL A 372 18.66 -0.49 5.04
C VAL A 372 19.16 0.88 5.49
N PRO A 373 20.27 1.38 4.93
CA PRO A 373 20.69 2.77 5.11
C PRO A 373 19.63 3.75 4.59
N ARG A 374 19.56 4.96 5.16
CA ARG A 374 18.60 6.00 4.76
C ARG A 374 18.55 6.28 3.25
N GLY A 375 19.71 6.29 2.58
CA GLY A 375 19.78 6.47 1.12
C GLY A 375 19.16 5.34 0.29
N GLN A 376 18.82 4.19 0.91
CA GLN A 376 18.22 3.02 0.24
C GLN A 376 16.76 2.77 0.65
N ILE A 377 16.14 3.64 1.44
CA ILE A 377 14.72 3.52 1.85
C ILE A 377 13.79 3.45 0.63
N GLY A 378 14.10 4.18 -0.45
CA GLY A 378 13.35 4.08 -1.69
C GLY A 378 13.40 2.69 -2.33
N GLN A 379 14.52 1.97 -2.22
CA GLN A 379 14.64 0.59 -2.70
C GLN A 379 13.81 -0.36 -1.82
N ALA A 380 13.85 -0.19 -0.50
CA ALA A 380 13.05 -0.98 0.43
C ALA A 380 11.54 -0.76 0.19
N SER A 381 11.11 0.48 -0.04
CA SER A 381 9.73 0.80 -0.43
C SER A 381 9.34 0.12 -1.75
N THR A 382 10.22 0.10 -2.74
CA THR A 382 9.96 -0.60 -4.01
C THR A 382 9.80 -2.11 -3.79
N VAL A 383 10.66 -2.73 -2.97
CA VAL A 383 10.56 -4.16 -2.64
C VAL A 383 9.26 -4.45 -1.90
N TRP A 384 8.86 -3.61 -0.95
CA TRP A 384 7.60 -3.76 -0.23
C TRP A 384 6.38 -3.69 -1.16
N ASN A 385 6.31 -2.69 -2.05
CA ASN A 385 5.22 -2.57 -3.04
C ASN A 385 5.21 -3.77 -3.99
N ALA A 386 6.38 -4.18 -4.51
CA ALA A 386 6.49 -5.35 -5.37
C ALA A 386 6.06 -6.64 -4.67
N ALA A 387 6.39 -6.82 -3.39
CA ALA A 387 5.95 -7.96 -2.58
C ALA A 387 4.42 -7.98 -2.42
N PHE A 388 3.82 -6.82 -2.13
CA PHE A 388 2.37 -6.67 -2.03
C PHE A 388 1.67 -6.99 -3.35
N ASP A 389 2.08 -6.35 -4.44
CA ASP A 389 1.41 -6.45 -5.75
C ASP A 389 1.62 -7.84 -6.36
N THR A 390 2.85 -8.41 -6.25
CA THR A 390 3.13 -9.79 -6.68
C THR A 390 2.33 -10.80 -5.87
N GLY A 391 2.24 -10.62 -4.55
CA GLY A 391 1.42 -11.46 -3.68
C GLY A 391 -0.04 -11.42 -4.09
N THR A 392 -0.63 -10.22 -4.23
CA THR A 392 -2.02 -10.03 -4.62
C THR A 392 -2.32 -10.67 -5.99
N GLY A 393 -1.45 -10.43 -6.98
CA GLY A 393 -1.62 -10.99 -8.32
C GLY A 393 -1.44 -12.51 -8.37
N SER A 394 -0.36 -13.04 -7.78
CA SER A 394 -0.12 -14.49 -7.74
C SER A 394 -1.18 -15.23 -6.93
N GLY A 395 -1.68 -14.62 -5.84
CA GLY A 395 -2.79 -15.15 -5.07
C GLY A 395 -4.05 -15.28 -5.90
N ALA A 396 -4.41 -14.26 -6.67
CA ALA A 396 -5.60 -14.30 -7.52
C ALA A 396 -5.53 -15.44 -8.55
N ILE A 397 -4.40 -15.63 -9.27
CA ILE A 397 -4.31 -16.66 -10.31
C ILE A 397 -4.13 -18.06 -9.72
N LEU A 398 -3.19 -18.26 -8.78
CA LEU A 398 -2.90 -19.60 -8.23
C LEU A 398 -4.09 -20.14 -7.46
N LEU A 399 -4.77 -19.28 -6.70
CA LEU A 399 -5.95 -19.68 -5.94
C LEU A 399 -7.21 -19.72 -6.81
N GLY A 400 -7.23 -19.03 -7.95
CA GLY A 400 -8.22 -19.23 -8.99
C GLY A 400 -8.15 -20.61 -9.63
N LEU A 401 -6.93 -21.16 -9.83
CA LEU A 401 -6.74 -22.56 -10.24
C LEU A 401 -7.25 -23.55 -9.16
N VAL A 402 -6.98 -23.27 -7.88
CA VAL A 402 -7.50 -24.07 -6.76
C VAL A 402 -9.03 -24.03 -6.74
N ALA A 403 -9.62 -22.86 -6.96
CA ALA A 403 -11.09 -22.71 -7.02
C ALA A 403 -11.70 -23.57 -8.11
N ALA A 404 -11.10 -23.56 -9.31
CA ALA A 404 -11.58 -24.34 -10.45
C ALA A 404 -11.51 -25.87 -10.22
N TRP A 405 -10.59 -26.34 -9.37
CA TRP A 405 -10.39 -27.78 -9.12
C TRP A 405 -11.10 -28.29 -7.86
N GLN A 406 -11.13 -27.49 -6.78
CA GLN A 406 -11.57 -27.94 -5.45
C GLN A 406 -12.66 -27.02 -4.84
N GLY A 407 -13.11 -26.02 -5.61
CA GLY A 407 -14.13 -25.08 -5.15
C GLY A 407 -13.58 -23.95 -4.25
N TYR A 408 -14.46 -23.03 -3.90
CA TYR A 408 -14.10 -21.79 -3.23
C TYR A 408 -13.56 -21.98 -1.81
N THR A 409 -14.01 -22.99 -1.07
CA THR A 409 -13.58 -23.24 0.31
C THR A 409 -12.08 -23.57 0.37
N ALA A 410 -11.57 -24.30 -0.62
CA ALA A 410 -10.16 -24.68 -0.71
C ALA A 410 -9.22 -23.46 -0.86
N ILE A 411 -9.68 -22.36 -1.46
CA ILE A 411 -8.92 -21.11 -1.60
C ILE A 411 -8.44 -20.61 -0.23
N PHE A 412 -9.35 -20.55 0.74
CA PHE A 412 -9.03 -20.02 2.07
C PHE A 412 -8.09 -20.94 2.84
N LEU A 413 -8.26 -22.27 2.69
CA LEU A 413 -7.37 -23.24 3.31
C LEU A 413 -5.95 -23.14 2.74
N VAL A 414 -5.82 -23.13 1.41
CA VAL A 414 -4.51 -23.01 0.74
C VAL A 414 -3.86 -21.68 1.07
N SER A 415 -4.62 -20.58 1.14
CA SER A 415 -4.11 -19.28 1.58
C SER A 415 -3.55 -19.34 3.00
N ALA A 416 -4.21 -20.01 3.93
CA ALA A 416 -3.70 -20.19 5.30
C ALA A 416 -2.38 -20.97 5.32
N LEU A 417 -2.26 -22.03 4.52
CA LEU A 417 -1.01 -22.81 4.38
C LEU A 417 0.13 -21.96 3.79
N VAL A 418 -0.17 -21.09 2.82
CA VAL A 418 0.82 -20.17 2.24
C VAL A 418 1.32 -19.16 3.27
N VAL A 419 0.45 -18.64 4.14
CA VAL A 419 0.88 -17.71 5.21
C VAL A 419 1.84 -18.41 6.20
N ILE A 420 1.71 -19.72 6.44
CA ILE A 420 2.65 -20.49 7.28
C ILE A 420 4.07 -20.48 6.67
N ILE A 421 4.21 -20.44 5.34
CA ILE A 421 5.52 -20.26 4.68
C ILE A 421 6.12 -18.90 5.08
N GLY A 422 5.33 -17.85 5.13
CA GLY A 422 5.76 -16.53 5.62
C GLY A 422 6.23 -16.56 7.07
N VAL A 423 5.51 -17.29 7.95
CA VAL A 423 5.90 -17.50 9.35
C VAL A 423 7.24 -18.22 9.45
N THR A 424 7.44 -19.29 8.68
CA THR A 424 8.69 -20.07 8.70
C THR A 424 9.89 -19.28 8.18
N ALA A 425 9.70 -18.44 7.14
CA ALA A 425 10.72 -17.54 6.64
C ALA A 425 11.17 -16.54 7.70
N GLU A 426 10.23 -15.96 8.42
CA GLU A 426 10.49 -14.99 9.50
C GLU A 426 11.20 -15.65 10.70
N ILE A 427 10.81 -16.87 11.10
CA ILE A 427 11.48 -17.62 12.15
C ILE A 427 12.94 -17.91 11.76
N SER A 428 13.17 -18.29 10.49
CA SER A 428 14.52 -18.60 9.99
C SER A 428 15.43 -17.37 9.95
N ASP A 429 14.88 -16.18 9.67
CA ASP A 429 15.66 -14.95 9.60
C ASP A 429 16.02 -14.39 11.00
N ARG A 430 15.22 -14.71 12.02
CA ARG A 430 15.46 -14.27 13.41
C ARG A 430 16.46 -15.16 14.18
N ARG A 431 16.72 -16.37 13.67
CA ARG A 431 17.76 -17.29 14.20
C ARG A 431 19.14 -16.91 13.67
#